data_a24277347ed48e7e770d37ea9eaf5f9c
#
_entry.id   a24277347ed48e7e770d37ea9eaf5f9c
#
_cell.length_a   1.000
_cell.length_b   1.000
_cell.length_c   1.000
_cell.angle_alpha   90.00
_cell.angle_beta   90.00
_cell.angle_gamma   90.00
#
_symmetry.space_group_name_H-M   'P 1'
#
loop_
_entity.id
_entity.type
_entity.pdbx_description
1 polymer ?
#
loop_
_entity_poly.entity_id
_entity_poly.type
_entity_poly.pdbx_seq_one_letter_code
_entity_poly.pdbx_strand_id
1 'polypeptide(L)'
;LASKLVNAFHAAGVSLRSEPIKHEMYTVLAKTDAPAALIEYGFHTNKTDTEYLKDSKYRDKLAEATAKGICEFLGVVWQAEQGEDNAEYTPDKWASEAWQKAKDKGVLDGTRPRDNMTRQELAVVLDRLNLI
;
A
#
# COMPACT_ATOMS: atom_id res chain seq x y z
N LEU A 1 -9.20 -11.52 -16.69
CA LEU A 1 -8.63 -10.73 -15.60
C LEU A 1 -9.48 -10.84 -14.34
N ALA A 2 -10.77 -10.41 -14.34
CA ALA A 2 -11.61 -10.36 -13.14
C ALA A 2 -11.70 -11.70 -12.39
N SER A 3 -11.85 -12.83 -13.09
CA SER A 3 -11.90 -14.16 -12.46
C SER A 3 -10.60 -14.51 -11.72
N LYS A 4 -9.43 -14.11 -12.27
CA LYS A 4 -8.13 -14.33 -11.62
C LYS A 4 -7.99 -13.48 -10.35
N LEU A 5 -8.45 -12.24 -10.38
CA LEU A 5 -8.50 -11.36 -9.22
C LEU A 5 -9.40 -11.95 -8.11
N VAL A 6 -10.62 -12.39 -8.46
CA VAL A 6 -11.54 -13.02 -7.50
C VAL A 6 -10.91 -14.26 -6.85
N ASN A 7 -10.28 -15.14 -7.64
CA ASN A 7 -9.60 -16.31 -7.11
C ASN A 7 -8.46 -15.93 -6.14
N ALA A 8 -7.67 -14.92 -6.48
CA ALA A 8 -6.59 -14.44 -5.62
C ALA A 8 -7.12 -13.85 -4.30
N PHE A 9 -8.21 -13.08 -4.34
CA PHE A 9 -8.87 -12.58 -3.12
C PHE A 9 -9.41 -13.71 -2.25
N HIS A 10 -10.06 -14.72 -2.84
CA HIS A 10 -10.50 -15.90 -2.10
C HIS A 10 -9.34 -16.65 -1.45
N ALA A 11 -8.25 -16.86 -2.18
CA ALA A 11 -7.05 -17.52 -1.67
C ALA A 11 -6.40 -16.73 -0.52
N ALA A 12 -6.51 -15.41 -0.53
CA ALA A 12 -6.04 -14.52 0.54
C ALA A 12 -7.01 -14.45 1.74
N GLY A 13 -8.14 -15.14 1.70
CA GLY A 13 -9.15 -15.10 2.77
C GLY A 13 -9.88 -13.75 2.86
N VAL A 14 -10.03 -13.05 1.73
CA VAL A 14 -10.84 -11.83 1.64
C VAL A 14 -12.30 -12.22 1.46
N SER A 15 -13.17 -11.65 2.28
CA SER A 15 -14.62 -11.84 2.13
C SER A 15 -15.11 -11.05 0.92
N LEU A 16 -15.77 -11.72 0.01
CA LEU A 16 -16.35 -11.11 -1.18
C LEU A 16 -17.89 -11.16 -1.12
N ARG A 17 -18.52 -10.29 -1.86
CA ARG A 17 -19.99 -10.34 -2.07
C ARG A 17 -20.36 -11.62 -2.83
N SER A 18 -21.66 -12.02 -2.79
CA SER A 18 -22.17 -13.22 -3.45
C SER A 18 -21.92 -13.25 -4.96
N GLU A 19 -21.99 -12.09 -5.60
CA GLU A 19 -21.70 -11.90 -7.02
C GLU A 19 -20.54 -10.92 -7.17
N PRO A 20 -19.28 -11.40 -7.09
CA PRO A 20 -18.11 -10.53 -7.03
C PRO A 20 -17.73 -9.91 -8.38
N ILE A 21 -18.21 -10.47 -9.50
CA ILE A 21 -17.93 -9.97 -10.84
C ILE A 21 -19.21 -9.39 -11.44
N LYS A 22 -19.11 -8.16 -11.93
CA LYS A 22 -20.16 -7.50 -12.71
C LYS A 22 -19.61 -7.05 -14.06
N HIS A 23 -20.46 -7.03 -15.05
CA HIS A 23 -20.17 -6.51 -16.37
C HIS A 23 -20.85 -5.17 -16.55
N GLU A 24 -20.06 -4.10 -16.55
CA GLU A 24 -20.55 -2.73 -16.61
C GLU A 24 -19.86 -1.95 -17.74
N MET A 25 -20.61 -1.01 -18.31
CA MET A 25 -20.13 -0.19 -19.44
C MET A 25 -19.53 1.14 -18.96
N TYR A 26 -18.75 1.10 -17.87
CA TYR A 26 -18.04 2.29 -17.44
C TYR A 26 -17.00 2.72 -18.48
N THR A 27 -16.85 4.03 -18.66
CA THR A 27 -15.92 4.60 -19.63
C THR A 27 -14.49 4.07 -19.47
N VAL A 28 -14.03 3.92 -18.23
CA VAL A 28 -12.70 3.40 -17.90
C VAL A 28 -12.51 1.94 -18.33
N LEU A 29 -13.58 1.17 -18.43
CA LEU A 29 -13.54 -0.23 -18.89
C LEU A 29 -13.78 -0.34 -20.39
N ALA A 30 -14.70 0.49 -20.93
CA ALA A 30 -15.18 0.36 -22.30
C ALA A 30 -14.31 1.05 -23.35
N LYS A 31 -13.51 2.05 -22.96
CA LYS A 31 -12.66 2.83 -23.88
C LYS A 31 -11.18 2.50 -23.78
N THR A 32 -10.85 1.26 -23.47
CA THR A 32 -9.47 0.76 -23.48
C THR A 32 -9.34 -0.44 -24.38
N ASP A 33 -8.23 -0.55 -25.10
CA ASP A 33 -7.89 -1.73 -25.93
C ASP A 33 -7.23 -2.85 -25.08
N ALA A 34 -6.89 -2.55 -23.82
CA ALA A 34 -6.33 -3.51 -22.90
C ALA A 34 -7.43 -4.19 -22.05
N PRO A 35 -7.20 -5.42 -21.55
CA PRO A 35 -8.05 -6.03 -20.54
C PRO A 35 -8.15 -5.14 -19.32
N ALA A 36 -9.36 -4.72 -18.96
CA ALA A 36 -9.61 -3.79 -17.87
C ALA A 36 -10.51 -4.38 -16.77
N ALA A 37 -10.24 -4.00 -15.54
CA ALA A 37 -11.10 -4.29 -14.39
C ALA A 37 -11.10 -3.11 -13.43
N LEU A 38 -12.27 -2.78 -12.89
CA LEU A 38 -12.44 -1.84 -11.80
C LEU A 38 -12.62 -2.65 -10.51
N ILE A 39 -11.72 -2.46 -9.55
CA ILE A 39 -11.77 -3.17 -8.28
C ILE A 39 -12.31 -2.22 -7.21
N GLU A 40 -13.38 -2.62 -6.54
CA GLU A 40 -13.94 -1.92 -5.40
C GLU A 40 -13.61 -2.71 -4.13
N TYR A 41 -12.69 -2.20 -3.32
CA TYR A 41 -12.21 -2.90 -2.11
C TYR A 41 -13.15 -2.80 -0.91
N GLY A 42 -14.22 -2.07 -1.02
CA GLY A 42 -15.24 -1.89 0.01
C GLY A 42 -15.89 -0.51 -0.07
N PHE A 43 -16.91 -0.32 0.75
CA PHE A 43 -17.71 0.91 0.77
C PHE A 43 -17.45 1.69 2.07
N HIS A 44 -17.00 2.93 1.96
CA HIS A 44 -16.77 3.80 3.13
C HIS A 44 -18.04 4.13 3.93
N THR A 45 -19.22 3.89 3.35
CA THR A 45 -20.52 3.96 4.05
C THR A 45 -20.82 2.71 4.87
N ASN A 46 -20.11 1.61 4.67
CA ASN A 46 -20.19 0.40 5.47
C ASN A 46 -19.17 0.44 6.60
N LYS A 47 -19.62 0.32 7.84
CA LYS A 47 -18.75 0.42 9.03
C LYS A 47 -17.66 -0.68 9.03
N THR A 48 -18.01 -1.90 8.69
CA THR A 48 -17.08 -3.04 8.68
C THR A 48 -16.01 -2.86 7.60
N ASP A 49 -16.41 -2.47 6.38
CA ASP A 49 -15.46 -2.18 5.30
C ASP A 49 -14.52 -1.05 5.69
N THR A 50 -15.07 -0.01 6.32
CA THR A 50 -14.27 1.15 6.78
C THR A 50 -13.20 0.74 7.79
N GLU A 51 -13.52 -0.12 8.76
CA GLU A 51 -12.55 -0.61 9.73
C GLU A 51 -11.46 -1.46 9.05
N TYR A 52 -11.81 -2.32 8.12
CA TYR A 52 -10.86 -3.08 7.33
C TYR A 52 -9.96 -2.18 6.48
N LEU A 53 -10.52 -1.16 5.82
CA LEU A 53 -9.75 -0.25 5.00
C LEU A 53 -8.84 0.71 5.78
N LYS A 54 -9.09 0.92 7.08
CA LYS A 54 -8.19 1.64 7.99
C LYS A 54 -6.99 0.79 8.42
N ASP A 55 -7.14 -0.53 8.47
CA ASP A 55 -6.06 -1.44 8.83
C ASP A 55 -5.02 -1.53 7.69
N SER A 56 -3.79 -1.11 7.95
CA SER A 56 -2.69 -1.17 6.98
C SER A 56 -2.40 -2.60 6.53
N LYS A 57 -2.38 -3.56 7.44
CA LYS A 57 -2.12 -4.97 7.13
C LYS A 57 -3.20 -5.57 6.23
N TYR A 58 -4.44 -5.11 6.41
CA TYR A 58 -5.52 -5.54 5.52
C TYR A 58 -5.37 -4.94 4.12
N ARG A 59 -4.99 -3.66 4.01
CA ARG A 59 -4.68 -3.04 2.70
C ARG A 59 -3.51 -3.73 2.00
N ASP A 60 -2.45 -4.07 2.73
CA ASP A 60 -1.30 -4.80 2.18
C ASP A 60 -1.73 -6.18 1.64
N LYS A 61 -2.57 -6.90 2.38
CA LYS A 61 -3.17 -8.14 1.93
C LYS A 61 -4.00 -7.99 0.64
N LEU A 62 -4.79 -6.91 0.53
CA LEU A 62 -5.56 -6.61 -0.67
C LEU A 62 -4.65 -6.30 -1.87
N ALA A 63 -3.61 -5.50 -1.66
CA ALA A 63 -2.62 -5.15 -2.68
C ALA A 63 -1.88 -6.40 -3.19
N GLU A 64 -1.41 -7.25 -2.29
CA GLU A 64 -0.73 -8.51 -2.63
C GLU A 64 -1.65 -9.46 -3.40
N ALA A 65 -2.90 -9.63 -2.96
CA ALA A 65 -3.87 -10.46 -3.67
C ALA A 65 -4.16 -9.92 -5.08
N THR A 66 -4.26 -8.61 -5.23
CA THR A 66 -4.43 -7.95 -6.53
C THR A 66 -3.25 -8.25 -7.45
N ALA A 67 -2.03 -8.06 -6.97
CA ALA A 67 -0.82 -8.33 -7.73
C ALA A 67 -0.73 -9.80 -8.16
N LYS A 68 -1.03 -10.74 -7.25
CA LYS A 68 -1.10 -12.18 -7.56
C LYS A 68 -2.12 -12.48 -8.65
N GLY A 69 -3.31 -11.90 -8.59
CA GLY A 69 -4.36 -12.08 -9.61
C GLY A 69 -3.96 -11.52 -10.97
N ILE A 70 -3.24 -10.40 -11.00
CA ILE A 70 -2.68 -9.83 -12.24
C ILE A 70 -1.57 -10.72 -12.79
N CYS A 71 -0.64 -11.19 -11.97
CA CYS A 71 0.43 -12.10 -12.38
C CYS A 71 -0.14 -13.39 -12.96
N GLU A 72 -1.16 -13.97 -12.32
CA GLU A 72 -1.83 -15.17 -12.82
C GLU A 72 -2.52 -14.92 -14.16
N PHE A 73 -3.12 -13.75 -14.36
CA PHE A 73 -3.73 -13.37 -15.63
C PHE A 73 -2.68 -13.23 -16.74
N LEU A 74 -1.52 -12.67 -16.43
CA LEU A 74 -0.41 -12.48 -17.38
C LEU A 74 0.42 -13.76 -17.61
N GLY A 75 0.18 -14.82 -16.84
CA GLY A 75 0.96 -16.06 -16.92
C GLY A 75 2.38 -15.90 -16.36
N VAL A 76 2.62 -14.94 -15.49
CA VAL A 76 3.90 -14.73 -14.81
C VAL A 76 3.83 -15.20 -13.34
N VAL A 77 4.96 -15.67 -12.82
CA VAL A 77 5.05 -16.12 -11.44
C VAL A 77 5.10 -14.88 -10.54
N TRP A 78 4.20 -14.81 -9.55
CA TRP A 78 4.31 -13.84 -8.48
C TRP A 78 5.57 -14.09 -7.69
N GLN A 79 6.42 -13.10 -7.61
CA GLN A 79 7.52 -13.07 -6.66
C GLN A 79 7.16 -12.03 -5.62
N ALA A 80 6.91 -12.47 -4.36
CA ALA A 80 6.91 -11.51 -3.27
C ALA A 80 8.21 -10.74 -3.36
N GLU A 81 8.17 -9.43 -3.22
CA GLU A 81 9.40 -8.70 -2.91
C GLU A 81 10.02 -9.46 -1.73
N GLN A 82 11.07 -10.21 -2.00
CA GLN A 82 11.98 -10.62 -0.94
C GLN A 82 12.46 -9.28 -0.44
N GLY A 83 11.97 -8.89 0.75
CA GLY A 83 12.37 -7.64 1.33
C GLY A 83 13.87 -7.51 1.15
N GLU A 84 14.29 -6.86 0.09
CA GLU A 84 15.56 -6.20 0.13
C GLU A 84 15.46 -5.43 1.42
N ASP A 85 16.31 -5.77 2.39
CA ASP A 85 16.43 -5.06 3.66
C ASP A 85 16.04 -3.64 3.39
N ASN A 86 14.95 -3.16 3.97
CA ASN A 86 14.28 -1.90 3.63
C ASN A 86 15.31 -0.77 3.47
N ALA A 87 16.16 -0.89 2.45
CA ALA A 87 17.23 0.05 2.18
C ALA A 87 16.67 1.45 1.98
N GLU A 88 15.42 1.52 1.49
CA GLU A 88 14.66 2.76 1.35
C GLU A 88 14.13 3.26 2.71
N TYR A 89 13.87 2.35 3.66
CA TYR A 89 13.34 2.66 5.00
C TYR A 89 14.38 2.53 6.11
N THR A 90 15.60 2.11 5.81
CA THR A 90 16.69 2.07 6.79
C THR A 90 17.66 3.21 6.56
N PRO A 91 18.09 3.91 7.62
CA PRO A 91 19.10 4.94 7.50
C PRO A 91 20.47 4.31 7.14
N ASP A 92 21.31 5.05 6.46
CA ASP A 92 22.69 4.64 6.23
C ASP A 92 23.44 4.44 7.56
N LYS A 93 24.42 3.55 7.58
CA LYS A 93 25.16 3.21 8.80
C LYS A 93 25.69 4.42 9.56
N TRP A 94 26.16 5.44 8.85
CA TRP A 94 26.68 6.68 9.45
C TRP A 94 25.61 7.49 10.16
N ALA A 95 24.33 7.36 9.76
CA ALA A 95 23.19 8.12 10.30
C ALA A 95 22.36 7.31 11.32
N SER A 96 22.54 5.99 11.40
CA SER A 96 21.64 5.08 12.13
C SER A 96 21.44 5.46 13.60
N GLU A 97 22.49 5.83 14.30
CA GLU A 97 22.41 6.21 15.73
C GLU A 97 21.65 7.53 15.92
N ALA A 98 21.95 8.53 15.10
CA ALA A 98 21.26 9.83 15.14
C ALA A 98 19.79 9.69 14.75
N TRP A 99 19.50 8.86 13.74
CA TRP A 99 18.15 8.57 13.28
C TRP A 99 17.32 7.91 14.39
N GLN A 100 17.88 6.89 15.08
CA GLN A 100 17.19 6.23 16.18
C GLN A 100 16.93 7.19 17.34
N LYS A 101 17.89 8.01 17.73
CA LYS A 101 17.72 9.03 18.77
C LYS A 101 16.63 10.04 18.43
N ALA A 102 16.55 10.48 17.15
CA ALA A 102 15.53 11.42 16.72
C ALA A 102 14.13 10.80 16.73
N LYS A 103 14.02 9.53 16.37
CA LYS A 103 12.80 8.74 16.44
C LYS A 103 12.35 8.54 17.88
N ASP A 104 13.23 8.13 18.79
CA ASP A 104 12.93 7.89 20.20
C ASP A 104 12.48 9.18 20.92
N LYS A 105 12.97 10.33 20.46
CA LYS A 105 12.55 11.65 20.95
C LYS A 105 11.29 12.20 20.27
N GLY A 106 10.70 11.47 19.31
CA GLY A 106 9.54 11.92 18.57
C GLY A 106 9.79 13.10 17.62
N VAL A 107 11.05 13.40 17.31
CA VAL A 107 11.44 14.47 16.37
C VAL A 107 11.09 14.05 14.94
N LEU A 108 11.35 12.78 14.60
CA LEU A 108 11.03 12.17 13.31
C LEU A 108 10.05 11.00 13.50
N ASP A 109 9.25 10.71 12.48
CA ASP A 109 8.30 9.58 12.49
C ASP A 109 8.97 8.22 12.25
N GLY A 110 10.24 8.21 11.86
CA GLY A 110 11.01 7.00 11.57
C GLY A 110 10.81 6.44 10.17
N THR A 111 10.14 7.18 9.28
CA THR A 111 9.93 6.80 7.88
C THR A 111 10.87 7.55 6.94
N ARG A 112 11.11 7.03 5.74
CA ARG A 112 11.81 7.69 4.64
C ARG A 112 13.17 8.32 5.00
N PRO A 113 14.11 7.55 5.57
CA PRO A 113 15.39 8.10 6.08
C PRO A 113 16.31 8.72 5.00
N ARG A 114 16.04 8.44 3.73
CA ARG A 114 16.85 8.89 2.59
C ARG A 114 16.16 9.93 1.71
N ASP A 115 14.90 10.27 2.03
CA ASP A 115 14.17 11.28 1.28
C ASP A 115 14.70 12.69 1.58
N ASN A 116 14.57 13.56 0.59
CA ASN A 116 14.89 14.97 0.77
C ASN A 116 13.88 15.62 1.71
N MET A 117 14.38 16.35 2.70
CA MET A 117 13.56 17.13 3.61
C MET A 117 13.22 18.49 2.96
N THR A 118 11.95 18.87 3.02
CA THR A 118 11.53 20.21 2.61
C THR A 118 11.91 21.25 3.66
N ARG A 119 11.93 22.54 3.28
CA ARG A 119 12.15 23.64 4.23
C ARG A 119 11.09 23.72 5.32
N GLN A 120 9.85 23.33 5.01
CA GLN A 120 8.75 23.28 5.99
C GLN A 120 8.97 22.16 7.00
N GLU A 121 9.35 20.96 6.58
CA GLU A 121 9.68 19.85 7.47
C GLU A 121 10.86 20.18 8.38
N LEU A 122 11.91 20.83 7.83
CA LEU A 122 13.03 21.31 8.62
C LEU A 122 12.59 22.32 9.70
N ALA A 123 11.72 23.28 9.37
CA ALA A 123 11.19 24.23 10.34
C ALA A 123 10.45 23.54 11.49
N VAL A 124 9.61 22.53 11.19
CA VAL A 124 8.92 21.71 12.21
C VAL A 124 9.91 20.95 13.11
N VAL A 125 10.98 20.42 12.53
CA VAL A 125 12.04 19.72 13.29
C VAL A 125 12.76 20.69 14.24
N LEU A 126 13.12 21.89 13.75
CA LEU A 126 13.78 22.92 14.57
C LEU A 126 12.90 23.39 15.72
N ASP A 127 11.59 23.57 15.47
CA ASP A 127 10.61 23.95 16.49
C ASP A 127 10.52 22.87 17.58
N ARG A 128 10.39 21.58 17.22
CA ARG A 128 10.36 20.46 18.15
C ARG A 128 11.62 20.34 19.00
N LEU A 129 12.73 20.82 18.51
CA LEU A 129 14.01 20.87 19.20
C LEU A 129 14.20 22.15 20.02
N ASN A 130 13.22 23.07 20.04
CA ASN A 130 13.29 24.40 20.65
C ASN A 130 14.51 25.22 20.16
N LEU A 131 14.81 25.13 18.86
CA LEU A 131 15.92 25.85 18.23
C LEU A 131 15.47 27.14 17.51
N ILE A 132 14.16 27.30 17.33
CA ILE A 132 13.50 28.52 16.82
C ILE A 132 12.24 28.82 17.63
#